data_766622c0e510fa50afed0bb67082d05d
#
_entry.id   766622c0e510fa50afed0bb67082d05d
#
_cell.length_a   1.000
_cell.length_b   1.000
_cell.length_c   1.000
_cell.angle_alpha   90.00
_cell.angle_beta   90.00
_cell.angle_gamma   90.00
#
_symmetry.space_group_name_H-M   'P 1'
#
loop_
_entity.id
_entity.type
_entity.pdbx_description
1 polymer ?
#
loop_
_entity_poly.entity_id
_entity_poly.type
_entity_poly.pdbx_seq_one_letter_code
_entity_poly.pdbx_strand_id
1 'polypeptide(L)'
;MAEERMRELLEYLAQGLVDTPEEVSVEQFEEDDGTVVLELCVADDDYGQVIGRGGRTAQALRTVVKAAAVNAKRRVLVDIVD
;
A
#
# COMPACT_ATOMS: atom_id res chain seq x y z
N MET A 1 -14.12 -7.12 3.57
CA MET A 1 -13.76 -8.40 2.94
C MET A 1 -12.64 -8.20 1.93
N ALA A 2 -12.98 -7.99 0.65
CA ALA A 2 -11.93 -7.83 -0.37
C ALA A 2 -11.07 -6.60 -0.14
N GLU A 3 -11.67 -5.49 0.30
CA GLU A 3 -10.93 -4.28 0.61
C GLU A 3 -9.98 -4.48 1.79
N GLU A 4 -10.40 -5.25 2.78
CA GLU A 4 -9.54 -5.55 3.92
C GLU A 4 -8.35 -6.38 3.49
N ARG A 5 -8.54 -7.28 2.52
CA ARG A 5 -7.45 -8.09 2.00
C ARG A 5 -6.41 -7.22 1.28
N MET A 6 -6.86 -6.20 0.54
CA MET A 6 -5.94 -5.29 -0.12
C MET A 6 -5.12 -4.52 0.91
N ARG A 7 -5.75 -4.03 1.95
CA ARG A 7 -5.06 -3.31 3.03
C ARG A 7 -4.07 -4.22 3.73
N GLU A 8 -4.52 -5.43 4.10
CA GLU A 8 -3.66 -6.39 4.78
C GLU A 8 -2.49 -6.83 3.91
N LEU A 9 -2.73 -7.01 2.62
CA LEU A 9 -1.68 -7.38 1.68
C LEU A 9 -0.61 -6.30 1.61
N LEU A 10 -1.03 -5.05 1.46
CA LEU A 10 -0.10 -3.93 1.40
C LEU A 10 0.71 -3.82 2.71
N GLU A 11 0.03 -3.95 3.83
CA GLU A 11 0.69 -3.90 5.14
C GLU A 11 1.72 -5.01 5.28
N TYR A 12 1.35 -6.22 4.91
CA TYR A 12 2.24 -7.37 4.99
C TYR A 12 3.48 -7.18 4.11
N LEU A 13 3.27 -6.74 2.88
CA LEU A 13 4.39 -6.53 1.95
C LEU A 13 5.33 -5.44 2.46
N ALA A 14 4.78 -4.34 2.95
CA ALA A 14 5.58 -3.25 3.47
C ALA A 14 6.37 -3.68 4.70
N GLN A 15 5.76 -4.46 5.59
CA GLN A 15 6.45 -4.96 6.77
C GLN A 15 7.67 -5.82 6.40
N GLY A 16 7.59 -6.53 5.29
CA GLY A 16 8.70 -7.35 4.82
C GLY A 16 9.84 -6.56 4.19
N LEU A 17 9.61 -5.29 3.89
CA LEU A 17 10.59 -4.46 3.17
C LEU A 17 11.35 -3.49 4.07
N VAL A 18 10.85 -3.25 5.28
CA VAL A 18 11.36 -2.17 6.14
C VAL A 18 12.15 -2.72 7.31
N ASP A 19 12.94 -1.84 7.94
CA ASP A 19 13.70 -2.20 9.13
C ASP A 19 12.88 -2.08 10.41
N THR A 20 11.82 -1.27 10.39
CA THR A 20 10.98 -1.03 11.56
C THR A 20 9.53 -1.40 11.23
N PRO A 21 9.24 -2.71 11.07
CA PRO A 21 7.91 -3.14 10.65
C PRO A 21 6.78 -2.77 11.60
N GLU A 22 7.09 -2.56 12.87
CA GLU A 22 6.07 -2.15 13.85
C GLU A 22 5.53 -0.75 13.60
N GLU A 23 6.21 0.06 12.78
CA GLU A 23 5.72 1.39 12.43
C GLU A 23 4.98 1.43 11.10
N VAL A 24 4.81 0.29 10.46
CA VAL A 24 4.01 0.21 9.24
C VAL A 24 2.54 0.29 9.60
N SER A 25 1.82 1.17 8.93
CA SER A 25 0.37 1.23 9.06
C SER A 25 -0.24 1.56 7.70
N VAL A 26 -1.44 1.06 7.48
CA VAL A 26 -2.19 1.34 6.26
C VAL A 26 -3.57 1.82 6.67
N GLU A 27 -3.94 3.02 6.26
CA GLU A 27 -5.28 3.54 6.46
C GLU A 27 -6.04 3.43 5.15
N GLN A 28 -7.32 3.19 5.27
CA GLN A 28 -8.18 2.96 4.12
C GLN A 28 -9.30 3.98 4.11
N PHE A 29 -9.50 4.60 2.95
CA PHE A 29 -10.59 5.53 2.73
C PHE A 29 -11.33 5.12 1.47
N GLU A 30 -12.58 5.56 1.36
CA GLU A 30 -13.31 5.39 0.12
C GLU A 30 -13.74 6.78 -0.36
N GLU A 31 -13.42 7.08 -1.62
CA GLU A 31 -13.82 8.34 -2.23
C GLU A 31 -15.25 8.28 -2.73
N ASP A 32 -15.81 9.44 -3.07
CA ASP A 32 -17.20 9.54 -3.49
C ASP A 32 -17.52 8.71 -4.73
N ASP A 33 -16.53 8.50 -5.60
CA ASP A 33 -16.70 7.70 -6.81
C ASP A 33 -16.50 6.21 -6.58
N GLY A 34 -16.27 5.80 -5.33
CA GLY A 34 -16.06 4.40 -4.97
C GLY A 34 -14.62 3.95 -5.02
N THR A 35 -13.68 4.84 -5.35
CA THR A 35 -12.26 4.49 -5.34
C THR A 35 -11.80 4.25 -3.91
N VAL A 36 -11.11 3.14 -3.69
CA VAL A 36 -10.50 2.83 -2.40
C VAL A 36 -9.09 3.42 -2.37
N VAL A 37 -8.80 4.24 -1.37
CA VAL A 37 -7.47 4.82 -1.19
C VAL A 37 -6.80 4.14 -0.01
N LEU A 38 -5.62 3.60 -0.23
CA LEU A 38 -4.81 3.00 0.82
C LEU A 38 -3.60 3.89 1.06
N GLU A 39 -3.53 4.46 2.26
CA GLU A 39 -2.39 5.30 2.66
C GLU A 39 -1.42 4.47 3.48
N LEU A 40 -0.24 4.27 2.93
CA LEU A 40 0.82 3.52 3.59
C LEU A 40 1.75 4.49 4.31
N CYS A 41 1.92 4.27 5.61
CA CYS A 41 2.86 5.01 6.44
C CYS A 41 3.93 4.06 6.96
N VAL A 42 5.18 4.50 6.96
CA VAL A 42 6.31 3.73 7.49
C VAL A 42 7.19 4.68 8.31
N ALA A 43 8.16 4.12 9.03
CA ALA A 43 9.13 4.94 9.73
C ALA A 43 9.87 5.84 8.73
N ASP A 44 10.23 7.04 9.14
CA ASP A 44 10.89 8.01 8.25
C ASP A 44 12.12 7.41 7.59
N ASP A 45 12.92 6.66 8.35
CA ASP A 45 14.15 6.06 7.83
C ASP A 45 13.87 4.96 6.81
N ASP A 46 12.66 4.42 6.78
CA ASP A 46 12.31 3.33 5.89
C ASP A 46 11.64 3.80 4.61
N TYR A 47 11.29 5.09 4.52
CA TYR A 47 10.57 5.62 3.38
C TYR A 47 11.31 5.34 2.06
N GLY A 48 12.61 5.59 2.05
CA GLY A 48 13.41 5.35 0.84
C GLY A 48 13.41 3.90 0.38
N GLN A 49 13.37 2.96 1.31
CA GLN A 49 13.31 1.53 0.97
C GLN A 49 11.99 1.15 0.32
N VAL A 50 10.92 1.76 0.79
CA VAL A 50 9.57 1.46 0.26
C VAL A 50 9.39 2.08 -1.12
N ILE A 51 9.97 3.25 -1.35
CA ILE A 51 9.94 3.87 -2.68
C ILE A 51 10.84 3.09 -3.63
N GLY A 52 12.06 2.79 -3.17
CA GLY A 52 13.03 2.07 -3.99
C GLY A 52 13.70 2.94 -5.03
N ARG A 53 14.73 2.40 -5.65
CA ARG A 53 15.49 3.14 -6.66
C ARG A 53 14.60 3.43 -7.87
N GLY A 54 14.47 4.71 -8.20
CA GLY A 54 13.64 5.13 -9.33
C GLY A 54 12.16 4.83 -9.13
N GLY A 55 11.73 4.63 -7.88
CA GLY A 55 10.34 4.34 -7.58
C GLY A 55 9.90 2.91 -7.86
N ARG A 56 10.85 2.00 -8.10
CA ARG A 56 10.52 0.65 -8.54
C ARG A 56 9.80 -0.18 -7.50
N THR A 57 10.19 -0.06 -6.22
CA THR A 57 9.53 -0.81 -5.16
C THR A 57 8.10 -0.33 -4.97
N ALA A 58 7.91 0.99 -4.96
CA ALA A 58 6.57 1.56 -4.85
C ALA A 58 5.70 1.11 -6.01
N GLN A 59 6.25 1.08 -7.22
CA GLN A 59 5.49 0.65 -8.39
C GLN A 59 5.12 -0.82 -8.29
N ALA A 60 6.03 -1.65 -7.78
CA ALA A 60 5.74 -3.08 -7.58
C ALA A 60 4.62 -3.27 -6.56
N LEU A 61 4.64 -2.52 -5.47
CA LEU A 61 3.58 -2.58 -4.47
C LEU A 61 2.24 -2.22 -5.08
N ARG A 62 2.21 -1.14 -5.87
CA ARG A 62 0.99 -0.70 -6.54
C ARG A 62 0.47 -1.77 -7.49
N THR A 63 1.36 -2.41 -8.23
CA THR A 63 0.97 -3.44 -9.19
C THR A 63 0.32 -4.64 -8.50
N VAL A 64 0.91 -5.09 -7.39
CA VAL A 64 0.37 -6.24 -6.65
C VAL A 64 -1.01 -5.91 -6.07
N VAL A 65 -1.14 -4.73 -5.47
CA VAL A 65 -2.41 -4.32 -4.86
C VAL A 65 -3.48 -4.14 -5.94
N LYS A 66 -3.11 -3.56 -7.09
CA LYS A 66 -4.06 -3.39 -8.20
C LYS A 66 -4.55 -4.73 -8.72
N ALA A 67 -3.69 -5.75 -8.75
CA ALA A 67 -4.12 -7.08 -9.16
C ALA A 67 -5.18 -7.63 -8.20
N ALA A 68 -5.01 -7.43 -6.90
CA ALA A 68 -6.00 -7.83 -5.92
C ALA A 68 -7.30 -7.04 -6.10
N ALA A 69 -7.19 -5.76 -6.46
CA ALA A 69 -8.36 -4.90 -6.69
C ALA A 69 -9.18 -5.37 -7.87
N VAL A 70 -8.54 -5.88 -8.92
CA VAL A 70 -9.25 -6.42 -10.08
C VAL A 70 -10.16 -7.57 -9.64
N ASN A 71 -9.65 -8.46 -8.79
CA ASN A 71 -10.45 -9.56 -8.27
C ASN A 71 -11.61 -9.07 -7.42
N ALA A 72 -11.44 -7.96 -6.72
CA ALA A 72 -12.48 -7.35 -5.90
C ALA A 72 -13.42 -6.45 -6.70
N LYS A 73 -13.12 -6.24 -7.98
CA LYS A 73 -13.88 -5.33 -8.86
C LYS A 73 -13.91 -3.91 -8.31
N ARG A 74 -12.80 -3.47 -7.72
CA ARG A 74 -12.67 -2.15 -7.13
C ARG A 74 -11.52 -1.40 -7.79
N ARG A 75 -11.65 -0.07 -7.80
CA ARG A 75 -10.55 0.80 -8.19
C ARG A 75 -9.78 1.15 -6.91
N VAL A 76 -8.47 1.00 -6.95
CA VAL A 76 -7.63 1.26 -5.78
C VAL A 76 -6.51 2.23 -6.13
N LEU A 77 -6.22 3.11 -5.18
CA LEU A 77 -5.10 4.03 -5.26
C LEU A 77 -4.22 3.78 -4.04
N VAL A 78 -2.93 3.58 -4.25
CA VAL A 78 -1.97 3.40 -3.16
C VAL A 78 -1.15 4.68 -3.03
N ASP A 79 -1.23 5.31 -1.87
CA ASP A 79 -0.50 6.53 -1.55
C ASP A 79 0.52 6.22 -0.46
N ILE A 80 1.79 6.48 -0.72
CA ILE A 80 2.85 6.27 0.26
C ILE A 80 3.19 7.62 0.83
N VAL A 81 2.81 7.83 2.08
CA VAL A 81 2.97 9.14 2.70
C VAL A 81 4.29 9.24 3.44
N ASP A 82 4.84 10.42 3.41
CA ASP A 82 6.13 10.73 4.00
C ASP A 82 5.98 11.16 5.45
#